data_7d498ae8b7ba4949963878a1e2d6dd0a
#
_entry.id   7d498ae8b7ba4949963878a1e2d6dd0a
#
_cell.length_a   1.000
_cell.length_b   1.000
_cell.length_c   1.000
_cell.angle_alpha   90.00
_cell.angle_beta   90.00
_cell.angle_gamma   90.00
#
_symmetry.space_group_name_H-M   'P 1'
#
loop_
_entity.id
_entity.type
_entity.pdbx_description
1 polymer ?
#
loop_
_entity_poly.entity_id
_entity_poly.type
_entity_poly.pdbx_seq_one_letter_code
_entity_poly.pdbx_strand_id
1 'polypeptide(L)'
;MARAQRQAQDAQRYTASDRMMNGGFEANRGRLPMPITGNYKIVSRYGLHNVEGLNNVQLDNKGIKIKGNPGCQARAIYDGEVTSVFGFGGTRGVMVRHGIYISVYFNLSSVSVHSGQHVSARQSLGTVGPDNVLQFQLRKETATLNPEAWLGR
;
A
#
# COMPACT_ATOMS: atom_id res chain seq x y z
N MET A 1 -1.27 -34.59 11.16
CA MET A 1 -2.35 -34.01 11.96
C MET A 1 -2.23 -32.50 12.09
N ALA A 2 -1.15 -31.98 12.63
CA ALA A 2 -0.98 -30.52 12.78
C ALA A 2 -1.04 -29.77 11.44
N ARG A 3 -0.48 -30.33 10.39
CA ARG A 3 -0.47 -29.72 9.04
C ARG A 3 -1.89 -29.63 8.46
N ALA A 4 -2.70 -30.68 8.62
CA ALA A 4 -4.06 -30.67 8.12
C ALA A 4 -4.94 -29.69 8.89
N GLN A 5 -4.77 -29.57 10.21
CA GLN A 5 -5.46 -28.60 11.01
C GLN A 5 -5.09 -27.17 10.65
N ARG A 6 -3.82 -26.92 10.38
CA ARG A 6 -3.35 -25.59 9.95
C ARG A 6 -3.93 -25.20 8.59
N GLN A 7 -3.98 -26.13 7.64
CA GLN A 7 -4.60 -25.88 6.34
C GLN A 7 -6.08 -25.58 6.46
N ALA A 8 -6.80 -26.30 7.33
CA ALA A 8 -8.20 -26.06 7.56
C ALA A 8 -8.44 -24.68 8.20
N GLN A 9 -7.61 -24.29 9.16
CA GLN A 9 -7.68 -22.97 9.79
C GLN A 9 -7.37 -21.86 8.79
N ASP A 10 -6.36 -22.03 7.94
CA ASP A 10 -6.01 -21.05 6.92
C ASP A 10 -7.15 -20.90 5.90
N ALA A 11 -7.77 -22.01 5.49
CA ALA A 11 -8.90 -21.97 4.58
C ALA A 11 -10.10 -21.24 5.19
N GLN A 12 -10.29 -21.33 6.51
CA GLN A 12 -11.37 -20.65 7.22
C GLN A 12 -11.10 -19.17 7.45
N ARG A 13 -9.83 -18.73 7.35
CA ARG A 13 -9.47 -17.31 7.50
C ARG A 13 -10.04 -16.44 6.39
N TYR A 14 -10.35 -17.03 5.25
CA TYR A 14 -10.78 -16.30 4.06
C TYR A 14 -12.23 -16.61 3.75
N THR A 15 -13.06 -15.59 3.82
CA THR A 15 -14.47 -15.68 3.47
C THR A 15 -14.64 -15.70 1.95
N ALA A 16 -15.88 -15.94 1.50
CA ALA A 16 -16.21 -15.79 0.08
C ALA A 16 -15.93 -14.36 -0.40
N SER A 17 -16.22 -13.35 0.44
CA SER A 17 -15.92 -11.96 0.15
C SER A 17 -14.42 -11.72 -0.02
N ASP A 18 -13.58 -12.33 0.81
CA ASP A 18 -12.12 -12.22 0.70
C ASP A 18 -11.63 -12.83 -0.60
N ARG A 19 -12.18 -13.98 -1.01
CA ARG A 19 -11.80 -14.61 -2.28
C ARG A 19 -12.18 -13.77 -3.49
N MET A 20 -13.36 -13.17 -3.45
CA MET A 20 -13.80 -12.25 -4.51
C MET A 20 -12.90 -11.01 -4.55
N MET A 21 -12.53 -10.47 -3.39
CA MET A 21 -11.63 -9.33 -3.28
C MET A 21 -10.26 -9.67 -3.86
N ASN A 22 -9.69 -10.84 -3.51
CA ASN A 22 -8.41 -11.31 -4.04
C ASN A 22 -8.46 -11.42 -5.57
N GLY A 23 -9.50 -12.04 -6.11
CA GLY A 23 -9.67 -12.23 -7.55
C GLY A 23 -9.79 -10.89 -8.28
N GLY A 24 -10.58 -9.97 -7.75
CA GLY A 24 -10.74 -8.63 -8.32
C GLY A 24 -9.45 -7.83 -8.28
N PHE A 25 -8.72 -7.89 -7.15
CA PHE A 25 -7.44 -7.21 -7.01
C PHE A 25 -6.42 -7.74 -8.03
N GLU A 26 -6.30 -9.06 -8.14
CA GLU A 26 -5.36 -9.71 -9.07
C GLU A 26 -5.72 -9.43 -10.54
N ALA A 27 -7.00 -9.40 -10.87
CA ALA A 27 -7.46 -9.10 -12.21
C ALA A 27 -7.11 -7.67 -12.65
N ASN A 28 -6.88 -6.77 -11.70
CA ASN A 28 -6.51 -5.38 -11.95
C ASN A 28 -5.01 -5.13 -11.85
N ARG A 29 -4.21 -6.18 -11.79
CA ARG A 29 -2.75 -6.05 -11.75
C ARG A 29 -2.26 -5.24 -12.96
N GLY A 30 -1.49 -4.19 -12.67
CA GLY A 30 -1.00 -3.25 -13.69
C GLY A 30 -2.01 -2.18 -14.08
N ARG A 31 -3.19 -2.17 -13.47
CA ARG A 31 -4.27 -1.21 -13.76
C ARG A 31 -4.77 -0.47 -12.52
N LEU A 32 -4.22 -0.77 -11.34
CA LEU A 32 -4.65 -0.12 -10.12
C LEU A 32 -4.32 1.38 -10.17
N PRO A 33 -5.20 2.25 -9.65
CA PRO A 33 -4.91 3.69 -9.65
C PRO A 33 -3.68 4.01 -8.80
N MET A 34 -2.97 5.07 -9.17
CA MET A 34 -1.86 5.56 -8.34
C MET A 34 -2.40 5.95 -6.96
N PRO A 35 -1.63 5.67 -5.89
CA PRO A 35 -2.07 5.94 -4.53
C PRO A 35 -1.99 7.42 -4.13
N ILE A 36 -1.76 8.31 -5.08
CA ILE A 36 -1.61 9.74 -4.85
C ILE A 36 -2.44 10.52 -5.88
N THR A 37 -3.01 11.65 -5.47
CA THR A 37 -3.80 12.50 -6.36
C THR A 37 -2.91 13.43 -7.18
N GLY A 38 -3.37 13.77 -8.37
CA GLY A 38 -2.70 14.75 -9.23
C GLY A 38 -1.45 14.23 -9.91
N ASN A 39 -0.62 15.14 -10.37
CA ASN A 39 0.64 14.80 -11.01
C ASN A 39 1.62 14.24 -9.99
N TYR A 40 2.47 13.33 -10.42
CA TYR A 40 3.39 12.64 -9.53
C TYR A 40 4.68 12.29 -10.22
N LYS A 41 5.69 11.99 -9.40
CA LYS A 41 6.98 11.46 -9.86
C LYS A 41 7.44 10.40 -8.85
N ILE A 42 7.84 9.23 -9.34
CA ILE A 42 8.43 8.20 -8.48
C ILE A 42 9.89 8.61 -8.22
N VAL A 43 10.20 8.87 -6.95
CA VAL A 43 11.54 9.37 -6.56
C VAL A 43 12.40 8.29 -5.92
N SER A 44 11.81 7.15 -5.52
CA SER A 44 12.55 5.99 -5.04
C SER A 44 11.78 4.73 -5.42
N ARG A 45 12.50 3.75 -5.98
CA ARG A 45 11.90 2.53 -6.51
C ARG A 45 12.07 1.36 -5.55
N TYR A 46 11.24 0.35 -5.75
CA TYR A 46 11.28 -0.90 -4.99
C TYR A 46 12.53 -1.70 -5.33
N GLY A 47 13.05 -2.39 -4.31
CA GLY A 47 14.09 -3.39 -4.46
C GLY A 47 15.47 -2.88 -4.12
N LEU A 48 16.45 -3.72 -4.40
CA LEU A 48 17.85 -3.46 -4.11
C LEU A 48 18.46 -2.63 -5.25
N HIS A 49 19.05 -1.50 -4.91
CA HIS A 49 19.74 -0.67 -5.89
C HIS A 49 20.90 0.10 -5.25
N ASN A 50 21.87 0.47 -6.08
CA ASN A 50 23.04 1.21 -5.62
C ASN A 50 22.64 2.66 -5.31
N VAL A 51 23.29 3.21 -4.27
CA VAL A 51 23.15 4.63 -3.96
C VAL A 51 24.04 5.42 -4.89
N GLU A 52 23.45 6.37 -5.60
CA GLU A 52 24.18 7.22 -6.55
C GLU A 52 25.29 7.98 -5.83
N GLY A 53 26.48 7.95 -6.44
CA GLY A 53 27.66 8.64 -5.90
C GLY A 53 28.41 7.90 -4.80
N LEU A 54 27.91 6.74 -4.35
CA LEU A 54 28.54 5.94 -3.29
C LEU A 54 28.86 4.54 -3.81
N ASN A 55 30.13 4.14 -3.68
CA ASN A 55 30.53 2.80 -4.06
C ASN A 55 30.16 1.78 -2.97
N ASN A 56 29.66 0.64 -3.39
CA ASN A 56 29.31 -0.48 -2.49
C ASN A 56 28.24 -0.16 -1.45
N VAL A 57 27.46 0.91 -1.65
CA VAL A 57 26.32 1.25 -0.81
C VAL A 57 25.06 0.93 -1.58
N GLN A 58 24.20 0.08 -1.00
CA GLN A 58 22.95 -0.35 -1.61
C GLN A 58 21.78 -0.03 -0.71
N LEU A 59 20.64 0.32 -1.32
CA LEU A 59 19.36 0.46 -0.64
C LEU A 59 18.49 -0.73 -0.99
N ASP A 60 17.86 -1.31 0.04
CA ASP A 60 16.86 -2.37 -0.12
C ASP A 60 15.50 -1.81 0.26
N ASN A 61 14.80 -1.26 -0.73
CA ASN A 61 13.51 -0.61 -0.52
C ASN A 61 12.38 -1.64 -0.57
N LYS A 62 11.56 -1.66 0.48
CA LYS A 62 10.38 -2.53 0.57
C LYS A 62 9.14 -1.89 -0.03
N GLY A 63 9.24 -0.68 -0.54
CA GLY A 63 8.16 0.06 -1.18
C GLY A 63 8.72 1.10 -2.13
N ILE A 64 7.87 2.03 -2.53
CA ILE A 64 8.26 3.14 -3.40
C ILE A 64 7.98 4.47 -2.69
N LYS A 65 8.65 5.51 -3.15
CA LYS A 65 8.37 6.89 -2.72
C LYS A 65 7.90 7.69 -3.92
N ILE A 66 6.80 8.39 -3.76
CA ILE A 66 6.12 9.12 -4.82
C ILE A 66 5.97 10.57 -4.39
N LYS A 67 6.54 11.48 -5.16
CA LYS A 67 6.40 12.91 -4.90
C LYS A 67 5.25 13.47 -5.71
N GLY A 68 4.33 14.17 -5.03
CA GLY A 68 3.20 14.84 -5.65
C GLY A 68 3.29 16.35 -5.53
N ASN A 69 2.20 17.02 -5.89
CA ASN A 69 2.07 18.47 -5.74
C ASN A 69 1.71 18.84 -4.31
N PRO A 70 1.96 20.09 -3.89
CA PRO A 70 1.50 20.57 -2.59
C PRO A 70 -0.01 20.34 -2.42
N GLY A 71 -0.40 19.81 -1.25
CA GLY A 71 -1.81 19.48 -0.96
C GLY A 71 -2.27 18.15 -1.53
N CYS A 72 -1.39 17.37 -2.15
CA CYS A 72 -1.75 16.04 -2.67
C CYS A 72 -2.23 15.12 -1.55
N GLN A 73 -3.12 14.20 -1.91
CA GLN A 73 -3.70 13.26 -0.96
C GLN A 73 -3.36 11.83 -1.34
N ALA A 74 -3.21 10.99 -0.32
CA ALA A 74 -3.16 9.55 -0.51
C ALA A 74 -4.57 9.04 -0.77
N ARG A 75 -4.70 8.06 -1.69
CA ARG A 75 -5.99 7.47 -2.02
C ARG A 75 -5.87 5.96 -2.13
N ALA A 76 -6.95 5.26 -1.79
CA ALA A 76 -6.98 3.81 -1.85
C ALA A 76 -6.78 3.33 -3.28
N ILE A 77 -5.92 2.33 -3.47
CA ILE A 77 -5.67 1.76 -4.80
C ILE A 77 -6.77 0.80 -5.23
N TYR A 78 -7.58 0.31 -4.29
CA TYR A 78 -8.68 -0.61 -4.56
C TYR A 78 -9.65 -0.59 -3.39
N ASP A 79 -10.83 -1.19 -3.60
CA ASP A 79 -11.81 -1.37 -2.55
C ASP A 79 -11.20 -2.21 -1.42
N GLY A 80 -11.50 -1.85 -0.19
CA GLY A 80 -10.98 -2.60 0.94
C GLY A 80 -11.45 -2.06 2.27
N GLU A 81 -10.76 -2.49 3.33
CA GLU A 81 -11.05 -2.09 4.70
C GLU A 81 -9.80 -1.55 5.36
N VAL A 82 -9.93 -0.41 6.02
CA VAL A 82 -8.83 0.15 6.83
C VAL A 82 -8.62 -0.74 8.05
N THR A 83 -7.45 -1.36 8.15
CA THR A 83 -7.12 -2.24 9.28
C THR A 83 -6.38 -1.53 10.38
N SER A 84 -5.63 -0.47 10.03
CA SER A 84 -4.82 0.25 11.00
C SER A 84 -4.60 1.69 10.56
N VAL A 85 -4.69 2.59 11.52
CA VAL A 85 -4.21 3.96 11.40
C VAL A 85 -3.15 4.12 12.48
N PHE A 86 -1.94 4.50 12.10
CA PHE A 86 -0.81 4.57 13.03
C PHE A 86 -0.05 5.87 12.87
N GLY A 87 0.76 6.20 13.87
CA GLY A 87 1.59 7.40 13.85
C GLY A 87 3.00 7.09 14.35
N PHE A 88 3.99 7.75 13.77
CA PHE A 88 5.37 7.62 14.18
C PHE A 88 6.13 8.89 13.81
N GLY A 89 6.79 9.50 14.80
CA GLY A 89 7.68 10.63 14.55
C GLY A 89 6.98 11.84 13.95
N GLY A 90 5.70 12.08 14.29
CA GLY A 90 4.95 13.22 13.78
C GLY A 90 4.30 12.98 12.43
N THR A 91 4.50 11.82 11.83
CA THR A 91 3.82 11.42 10.60
C THR A 91 2.82 10.31 10.87
N ARG A 92 1.89 10.09 9.95
CA ARG A 92 0.84 9.11 10.09
C ARG A 92 0.82 8.16 8.91
N GLY A 93 0.21 7.01 9.11
CA GLY A 93 0.05 6.01 8.08
C GLY A 93 -1.27 5.30 8.18
N VAL A 94 -1.67 4.69 7.05
CA VAL A 94 -2.91 3.93 6.91
C VAL A 94 -2.57 2.60 6.24
N MET A 95 -3.14 1.52 6.75
CA MET A 95 -3.08 0.21 6.11
C MET A 95 -4.48 -0.16 5.65
N VAL A 96 -4.62 -0.56 4.39
CA VAL A 96 -5.88 -1.00 3.79
C VAL A 96 -5.72 -2.46 3.35
N ARG A 97 -6.69 -3.27 3.76
CA ARG A 97 -6.73 -4.70 3.44
C ARG A 97 -7.64 -4.94 2.24
N HIS A 98 -7.12 -5.66 1.26
CA HIS A 98 -7.84 -6.06 0.04
C HIS A 98 -7.79 -7.60 -0.06
N GLY A 99 -8.50 -8.30 0.84
CA GLY A 99 -8.34 -9.73 0.98
C GLY A 99 -6.98 -10.08 1.59
N ILE A 100 -6.16 -10.84 0.88
CA ILE A 100 -4.79 -11.18 1.33
C ILE A 100 -3.77 -10.10 0.99
N TYR A 101 -4.17 -9.09 0.19
CA TYR A 101 -3.29 -7.98 -0.18
C TYR A 101 -3.47 -6.82 0.80
N ILE A 102 -2.38 -6.13 1.08
CA ILE A 102 -2.37 -4.98 1.99
C ILE A 102 -1.61 -3.85 1.31
N SER A 103 -2.25 -2.69 1.22
CA SER A 103 -1.60 -1.45 0.78
C SER A 103 -1.30 -0.58 2.00
N VAL A 104 -0.11 -0.01 2.04
CA VAL A 104 0.37 0.81 3.16
C VAL A 104 0.73 2.19 2.63
N TYR A 105 0.15 3.20 3.26
CA TYR A 105 0.33 4.61 2.91
C TYR A 105 0.94 5.31 4.10
N PHE A 106 2.17 5.77 3.98
CA PHE A 106 2.89 6.38 5.09
C PHE A 106 3.43 7.76 4.70
N ASN A 107 3.78 8.55 5.71
CA ASN A 107 4.22 9.94 5.61
C ASN A 107 3.04 10.88 5.31
N LEU A 108 1.92 10.66 6.03
CA LEU A 108 0.75 11.52 5.95
C LEU A 108 0.80 12.57 7.06
N SER A 109 0.40 13.80 6.74
CA SER A 109 0.26 14.87 7.73
C SER A 109 -1.08 14.79 8.43
N SER A 110 -2.11 14.27 7.76
CA SER A 110 -3.43 14.05 8.35
C SER A 110 -4.07 12.82 7.74
N VAL A 111 -5.01 12.22 8.49
CA VAL A 111 -5.75 11.02 8.08
C VAL A 111 -7.23 11.31 8.19
N SER A 112 -8.00 10.96 7.14
CA SER A 112 -9.44 11.21 7.09
C SER A 112 -10.29 9.94 7.29
N VAL A 113 -9.66 8.81 7.54
CA VAL A 113 -10.32 7.51 7.75
C VAL A 113 -9.95 6.94 9.11
N HIS A 114 -10.68 5.92 9.54
CA HIS A 114 -10.41 5.23 10.80
C HIS A 114 -10.38 3.72 10.61
N SER A 115 -9.78 3.03 11.57
CA SER A 115 -9.73 1.56 11.58
C SER A 115 -11.14 0.97 11.53
N GLY A 116 -11.32 -0.05 10.68
CA GLY A 116 -12.62 -0.70 10.47
C GLY A 116 -13.46 -0.07 9.37
N GLN A 117 -13.07 1.07 8.83
CA GLN A 117 -13.82 1.75 7.78
C GLN A 117 -13.61 1.08 6.44
N HIS A 118 -14.69 0.84 5.70
CA HIS A 118 -14.62 0.43 4.30
C HIS A 118 -14.30 1.62 3.42
N VAL A 119 -13.43 1.40 2.44
CA VAL A 119 -13.04 2.42 1.48
C VAL A 119 -13.19 1.87 0.07
N SER A 120 -13.51 2.76 -0.86
CA SER A 120 -13.60 2.44 -2.28
C SER A 120 -12.31 2.83 -2.99
N ALA A 121 -12.06 2.21 -4.15
CA ALA A 121 -10.93 2.61 -5.00
C ALA A 121 -10.97 4.11 -5.26
N ARG A 122 -9.81 4.77 -5.15
CA ARG A 122 -9.60 6.21 -5.32
C ARG A 122 -10.16 7.08 -4.19
N GLN A 123 -10.73 6.48 -3.14
CA GLN A 123 -11.19 7.26 -1.99
C GLN A 123 -9.98 7.85 -1.25
N SER A 124 -10.06 9.14 -0.89
CA SER A 124 -8.99 9.82 -0.13
C SER A 124 -8.84 9.22 1.26
N LEU A 125 -7.60 8.97 1.66
CA LEU A 125 -7.25 8.44 2.98
C LEU A 125 -6.66 9.51 3.90
N GLY A 126 -6.09 10.55 3.33
CA GLY A 126 -5.46 11.62 4.08
C GLY A 126 -4.57 12.48 3.20
N THR A 127 -3.98 13.50 3.81
CA THR A 127 -3.09 14.43 3.11
C THR A 127 -1.65 13.97 3.27
N VAL A 128 -0.91 13.96 2.16
CA VAL A 128 0.52 13.64 2.16
C VAL A 128 1.30 14.70 2.94
N GLY A 129 2.37 14.29 3.61
CA GLY A 129 3.12 15.15 4.51
C GLY A 129 3.77 16.36 3.86
N PRO A 130 4.47 17.19 4.67
CA PRO A 130 4.90 18.52 4.24
C PRO A 130 5.90 18.50 3.07
N ASP A 131 6.61 17.41 2.86
CA ASP A 131 7.54 17.24 1.74
C ASP A 131 6.83 16.73 0.47
N ASN A 132 5.52 16.48 0.53
CA ASN A 132 4.70 15.97 -0.56
C ASN A 132 5.16 14.59 -1.09
N VAL A 133 5.86 13.82 -0.27
CA VAL A 133 6.34 12.48 -0.63
C VAL A 133 5.53 11.42 0.10
N LEU A 134 4.81 10.61 -0.66
CA LEU A 134 4.09 9.45 -0.13
C LEU A 134 5.02 8.24 -0.13
N GLN A 135 5.09 7.56 1.00
CA GLN A 135 5.78 6.26 1.10
C GLN A 135 4.71 5.17 0.98
N PHE A 136 4.82 4.36 -0.07
CA PHE A 136 3.81 3.38 -0.42
C PHE A 136 4.41 1.98 -0.46
N GLN A 137 3.74 1.03 0.20
CA GLN A 137 4.10 -0.38 0.14
C GLN A 137 2.89 -1.21 -0.27
N LEU A 138 3.16 -2.29 -0.98
CA LEU A 138 2.16 -3.29 -1.32
C LEU A 138 2.65 -4.64 -0.83
N ARG A 139 1.76 -5.37 -0.18
CA ARG A 139 2.08 -6.68 0.38
C ARG A 139 1.04 -7.71 -0.02
N LYS A 140 1.49 -8.96 -0.17
CA LYS A 140 0.62 -10.13 -0.20
C LYS A 140 0.90 -10.90 1.09
N GLU A 141 -0.04 -10.85 2.05
CA GLU A 141 0.17 -11.29 3.43
C GLU A 141 1.38 -10.56 4.04
N THR A 142 2.49 -11.26 4.30
CA THR A 142 3.70 -10.65 4.87
C THR A 142 4.78 -10.33 3.83
N ALA A 143 4.63 -10.84 2.60
CA ALA A 143 5.61 -10.62 1.54
C ALA A 143 5.42 -9.25 0.89
N THR A 144 6.50 -8.50 0.70
CA THR A 144 6.44 -7.25 -0.04
C THR A 144 6.43 -7.51 -1.55
N LEU A 145 5.69 -6.67 -2.27
CA LEU A 145 5.57 -6.74 -3.72
C LEU A 145 6.10 -5.44 -4.32
N ASN A 146 6.54 -5.50 -5.58
CA ASN A 146 6.92 -4.31 -6.33
C ASN A 146 5.65 -3.56 -6.75
N PRO A 147 5.35 -2.39 -6.15
CA PRO A 147 4.11 -1.67 -6.46
C PRO A 147 4.00 -1.26 -7.93
N GLU A 148 5.11 -0.97 -8.61
CA GLU A 148 5.08 -0.52 -10.00
C GLU A 148 4.54 -1.61 -10.95
N ALA A 149 4.65 -2.88 -10.57
CA ALA A 149 4.08 -3.99 -11.36
C ALA A 149 2.55 -4.05 -11.26
N TRP A 150 1.97 -3.44 -10.23
CA TRP A 150 0.54 -3.49 -9.94
C TRP A 150 -0.19 -2.20 -10.29
N LEU A 151 0.49 -1.07 -10.22
CA LEU A 151 -0.11 0.25 -10.48
C LEU A 151 -0.15 0.53 -11.98
N GLY A 152 -1.27 1.10 -12.44
CA GLY A 152 -1.40 1.62 -13.79
C GLY A 152 -0.79 3.01 -13.88
N ARG A 153 -0.12 3.30 -14.99
CA ARG A 153 0.51 4.60 -15.22
C ARG A 153 -0.15 5.32 -16.38
#